data_e2961c90f84eaf0618b77746964aad88
#
_entry.id   e2961c90f84eaf0618b77746964aad88
#
_cell.length_a   1.000
_cell.length_b   1.000
_cell.length_c   1.000
_cell.angle_alpha   90.00
_cell.angle_beta   90.00
_cell.angle_gamma   90.00
#
_symmetry.space_group_name_H-M   'P 1'
#
loop_
_entity.id
_entity.type
_entity.pdbx_description
1 polymer ?
#
loop_
_entity_poly.entity_id
_entity_poly.type
_entity_poly.pdbx_seq_one_letter_code
_entity_poly.pdbx_strand_id
1 'polypeptide(L)'
;MPQARYKPLVDRLAKDIRSGRLPPGTRLPTHRQLAAREGLALVTATRVYAELEAMGLVSGEQGRGTFVKETALYAGQSIDLHSAAADMVDLSFNYPSLPGQAELLRVALRQLAGSGDLEALLRYQPHAGRLHDRAMVARHLLRRGLSVPAEQVLLVDGAQHGIAITLMALLLPGDVVAVDALTYPGFRLIAQTQHLELAPIAAAGAGPDLEALEKLCRQRSVRAIYTMPTMNNPLGWVMDLPRRQALVAIARKYGVILIEDGAYAFLAEDPPPPLATLAPECTVYISGFSKNIAAGLRVGFVAAPLPWVSKMERVIRATIWNTPGVMTALVSSWIDDGTVVRLEGEKRQDARARQRLATEVLGPLPRVGHPGSYFVWLPLAEEVRADRVAVALMREQVSVSTAQPFATSAHVPHAIRLALGSVAPDALRLALAKVRRAIEQHTDC
;
A
#
# COMPACT_ATOMS: atom_id res chain seq x y z
N MET A 1 -4.92 -23.20 -28.30
CA MET A 1 -4.56 -22.13 -29.27
C MET A 1 -3.07 -21.82 -29.11
N PRO A 2 -2.29 -21.60 -30.17
CA PRO A 2 -0.87 -21.33 -29.99
C PRO A 2 -0.69 -20.01 -29.24
N GLN A 3 -0.03 -20.07 -28.08
CA GLN A 3 0.36 -18.92 -27.28
C GLN A 3 1.07 -17.88 -28.16
N ALA A 4 0.59 -16.66 -28.18
CA ALA A 4 1.16 -15.60 -29.03
C ALA A 4 2.60 -15.29 -28.60
N ARG A 5 3.58 -15.82 -29.35
CA ARG A 5 5.03 -15.76 -29.06
C ARG A 5 5.60 -14.35 -28.77
N TYR A 6 4.85 -13.29 -29.07
CA TYR A 6 5.28 -11.91 -28.85
C TYR A 6 5.00 -11.40 -27.44
N LYS A 7 3.97 -11.92 -26.74
CA LYS A 7 3.58 -11.44 -25.40
C LYS A 7 4.73 -11.53 -24.38
N PRO A 8 5.47 -12.67 -24.25
CA PRO A 8 6.61 -12.75 -23.34
C PRO A 8 7.71 -11.74 -23.64
N LEU A 9 7.93 -11.39 -24.91
CA LEU A 9 8.88 -10.39 -25.31
C LEU A 9 8.43 -8.97 -24.92
N VAL A 10 7.14 -8.66 -25.09
CA VAL A 10 6.56 -7.39 -24.61
C VAL A 10 6.75 -7.26 -23.10
N ASP A 11 6.45 -8.32 -22.34
CA ASP A 11 6.56 -8.31 -20.88
C ASP A 11 8.03 -8.14 -20.42
N ARG A 12 8.97 -8.81 -21.09
CA ARG A 12 10.39 -8.66 -20.82
C ARG A 12 10.87 -7.23 -21.07
N LEU A 13 10.57 -6.66 -22.22
CA LEU A 13 10.98 -5.29 -22.57
C LEU A 13 10.30 -4.26 -21.64
N ALA A 14 9.00 -4.42 -21.35
CA ALA A 14 8.30 -3.57 -20.41
C ALA A 14 8.93 -3.62 -19.00
N LYS A 15 9.33 -4.83 -18.53
CA LYS A 15 10.05 -5.00 -17.28
C LYS A 15 11.43 -4.30 -17.31
N ASP A 16 12.19 -4.43 -18.39
CA ASP A 16 13.51 -3.83 -18.52
C ASP A 16 13.44 -2.29 -18.54
N ILE A 17 12.40 -1.72 -19.18
CA ILE A 17 12.14 -0.29 -19.18
C ILE A 17 11.75 0.18 -17.76
N ARG A 18 10.80 -0.49 -17.10
CA ARG A 18 10.31 -0.12 -15.77
C ARG A 18 11.36 -0.29 -14.66
N SER A 19 12.25 -1.25 -14.80
CA SER A 19 13.37 -1.47 -13.86
C SER A 19 14.55 -0.53 -14.08
N GLY A 20 14.52 0.34 -15.11
CA GLY A 20 15.61 1.23 -15.45
C GLY A 20 16.78 0.55 -16.19
N ARG A 21 16.70 -0.76 -16.47
CA ARG A 21 17.72 -1.45 -17.30
C ARG A 21 17.76 -0.90 -18.72
N LEU A 22 16.63 -0.42 -19.23
CA LEU A 22 16.53 0.38 -20.43
C LEU A 22 16.08 1.79 -20.01
N PRO A 23 17.02 2.71 -19.74
CA PRO A 23 16.71 4.04 -19.24
C PRO A 23 16.00 4.90 -20.30
N PRO A 24 15.32 5.99 -19.91
CA PRO A 24 14.73 6.95 -20.82
C PRO A 24 15.71 7.46 -21.87
N GLY A 25 15.23 7.70 -23.08
CA GLY A 25 16.06 8.09 -24.21
C GLY A 25 16.83 6.93 -24.85
N THR A 26 16.77 5.71 -24.27
CA THR A 26 17.38 4.53 -24.91
C THR A 26 16.73 4.26 -26.25
N ARG A 27 17.52 4.22 -27.30
CA ARG A 27 17.07 3.80 -28.64
C ARG A 27 16.94 2.29 -28.68
N LEU A 28 15.73 1.80 -28.93
CA LEU A 28 15.47 0.37 -29.11
C LEU A 28 15.91 -0.11 -30.50
N PRO A 29 16.21 -1.42 -30.68
CA PRO A 29 16.52 -2.01 -31.99
C PRO A 29 15.43 -1.68 -33.02
N THR A 30 15.78 -1.58 -34.28
CA THR A 30 14.75 -1.45 -35.33
C THR A 30 13.88 -2.70 -35.39
N HIS A 31 12.67 -2.58 -35.95
CA HIS A 31 11.75 -3.73 -36.10
C HIS A 31 12.44 -4.93 -36.78
N ARG A 32 13.29 -4.68 -37.80
CA ARG A 32 14.07 -5.72 -38.50
C ARG A 32 15.12 -6.36 -37.59
N GLN A 33 15.84 -5.54 -36.81
CA GLN A 33 16.86 -6.02 -35.87
C GLN A 33 16.21 -6.81 -34.72
N LEU A 34 15.08 -6.35 -34.17
CA LEU A 34 14.34 -7.08 -33.15
C LEU A 34 13.83 -8.43 -33.70
N ALA A 35 13.25 -8.43 -34.89
CA ALA A 35 12.78 -9.64 -35.56
C ALA A 35 13.91 -10.66 -35.75
N ALA A 36 15.06 -10.22 -36.27
CA ALA A 36 16.23 -11.08 -36.47
C ALA A 36 16.79 -11.64 -35.15
N ARG A 37 16.92 -10.78 -34.11
CA ARG A 37 17.49 -11.15 -32.81
C ARG A 37 16.62 -12.15 -32.04
N GLU A 38 15.30 -12.01 -32.13
CA GLU A 38 14.35 -12.83 -31.36
C GLU A 38 13.73 -13.98 -32.23
N GLY A 39 14.18 -14.14 -33.48
CA GLY A 39 13.65 -15.18 -34.36
C GLY A 39 12.17 -15.03 -34.69
N LEU A 40 11.69 -13.79 -34.84
CA LEU A 40 10.29 -13.45 -35.07
C LEU A 40 10.06 -12.94 -36.50
N ALA A 41 8.80 -13.06 -36.97
CA ALA A 41 8.39 -12.36 -38.20
C ALA A 41 8.40 -10.83 -37.95
N LEU A 42 8.67 -10.04 -39.00
CA LEU A 42 8.69 -8.57 -38.92
C LEU A 42 7.36 -8.00 -38.40
N VAL A 43 6.24 -8.54 -38.83
CA VAL A 43 4.89 -8.15 -38.35
C VAL A 43 4.76 -8.36 -36.84
N THR A 44 5.33 -9.45 -36.31
CA THR A 44 5.33 -9.74 -34.89
C THR A 44 6.18 -8.73 -34.11
N ALA A 45 7.36 -8.38 -34.60
CA ALA A 45 8.20 -7.34 -34.01
C ALA A 45 7.52 -5.96 -34.04
N THR A 46 6.82 -5.62 -35.14
CA THR A 46 6.00 -4.41 -35.22
C THR A 46 4.90 -4.38 -34.17
N ARG A 47 4.24 -5.53 -33.96
CA ARG A 47 3.22 -5.66 -32.91
C ARG A 47 3.79 -5.47 -31.51
N VAL A 48 5.00 -5.98 -31.22
CA VAL A 48 5.68 -5.74 -29.93
C VAL A 48 5.85 -4.26 -29.66
N TYR A 49 6.34 -3.48 -30.63
CA TYR A 49 6.50 -2.05 -30.45
C TYR A 49 5.18 -1.29 -30.34
N ALA A 50 4.18 -1.67 -31.11
CA ALA A 50 2.83 -1.10 -31.00
C ALA A 50 2.23 -1.33 -29.60
N GLU A 51 2.46 -2.52 -28.99
CA GLU A 51 2.06 -2.83 -27.62
C GLU A 51 2.78 -1.94 -26.59
N LEU A 52 4.11 -1.82 -26.72
CA LEU A 52 4.91 -0.97 -25.83
C LEU A 52 4.54 0.52 -25.96
N GLU A 53 4.20 0.97 -27.17
CA GLU A 53 3.72 2.32 -27.43
C GLU A 53 2.32 2.56 -26.86
N ALA A 54 1.42 1.57 -27.01
CA ALA A 54 0.08 1.59 -26.38
C ALA A 54 0.16 1.61 -24.85
N MET A 55 1.21 1.00 -24.25
CA MET A 55 1.51 1.10 -22.82
C MET A 55 2.13 2.46 -22.42
N GLY A 56 2.43 3.34 -23.36
CA GLY A 56 3.11 4.60 -23.10
C GLY A 56 4.59 4.47 -22.73
N LEU A 57 5.20 3.29 -22.91
CA LEU A 57 6.58 2.99 -22.51
C LEU A 57 7.61 3.47 -23.55
N VAL A 58 7.21 3.56 -24.81
CA VAL A 58 8.09 3.99 -25.91
C VAL A 58 7.38 4.99 -26.83
N SER A 59 8.15 5.69 -27.66
CA SER A 59 7.63 6.55 -28.74
C SER A 59 8.42 6.28 -30.03
N GLY A 60 7.70 6.15 -31.15
CA GLY A 60 8.28 6.16 -32.47
C GLY A 60 8.56 7.59 -32.93
N GLU A 61 9.82 7.88 -33.29
CA GLU A 61 10.19 9.14 -33.97
C GLU A 61 10.46 8.83 -35.45
N GLN A 62 9.74 9.51 -36.33
CA GLN A 62 9.84 9.25 -37.78
C GLN A 62 11.27 9.49 -38.27
N GLY A 63 11.85 8.47 -38.91
CA GLY A 63 13.24 8.51 -39.41
C GLY A 63 14.33 8.30 -38.36
N ARG A 64 14.04 8.38 -37.05
CA ARG A 64 15.01 8.30 -35.96
C ARG A 64 15.00 6.98 -35.22
N GLY A 65 13.83 6.34 -35.10
CA GLY A 65 13.66 5.05 -34.43
C GLY A 65 12.65 5.07 -33.31
N THR A 66 12.63 4.02 -32.51
CA THR A 66 11.78 3.90 -31.32
C THR A 66 12.61 4.14 -30.06
N PHE A 67 12.16 5.02 -29.18
CA PHE A 67 12.89 5.43 -27.97
C PHE A 67 12.05 5.14 -26.72
N VAL A 68 12.70 4.80 -25.62
CA VAL A 68 12.08 4.70 -24.30
C VAL A 68 11.66 6.08 -23.83
N LYS A 69 10.38 6.25 -23.46
CA LYS A 69 9.86 7.52 -22.96
C LYS A 69 10.30 7.80 -21.53
N GLU A 70 10.50 9.07 -21.19
CA GLU A 70 10.81 9.51 -19.83
C GLU A 70 9.68 9.21 -18.86
N THR A 71 8.42 9.30 -19.29
CA THR A 71 7.21 8.92 -18.56
C THR A 71 7.12 7.43 -18.20
N ALA A 72 7.88 6.57 -18.88
CA ALA A 72 7.86 5.13 -18.60
C ALA A 72 8.46 4.76 -17.23
N LEU A 73 9.38 5.57 -16.68
CA LEU A 73 9.96 5.37 -15.35
C LEU A 73 9.00 5.72 -14.21
N TYR A 74 8.02 6.60 -14.47
CA TYR A 74 7.12 7.11 -13.45
C TYR A 74 5.82 6.31 -13.32
N ALA A 75 5.45 5.48 -14.29
CA ALA A 75 4.22 4.68 -14.26
C ALA A 75 4.18 3.60 -13.15
N GLY A 76 5.30 3.33 -12.49
CA GLY A 76 5.39 2.38 -11.37
C GLY A 76 5.87 2.95 -10.04
N GLN A 77 6.30 4.22 -9.98
CA GLN A 77 6.93 4.77 -8.78
C GLN A 77 6.39 6.13 -8.31
N SER A 78 5.48 6.78 -9.05
CA SER A 78 5.14 8.17 -8.71
C SER A 78 3.92 8.31 -7.82
N ILE A 79 4.20 8.60 -6.59
CA ILE A 79 3.36 9.36 -5.66
C ILE A 79 3.28 10.84 -6.11
N ASP A 80 4.26 11.34 -6.88
CA ASP A 80 4.48 12.76 -7.14
C ASP A 80 3.82 13.34 -8.40
N LEU A 81 3.25 12.53 -9.31
CA LEU A 81 2.55 13.02 -10.50
C LEU A 81 1.13 13.55 -10.23
N HIS A 82 0.64 13.45 -8.99
CA HIS A 82 -0.72 13.81 -8.61
C HIS A 82 -0.96 15.33 -8.51
N SER A 83 0.10 16.13 -8.47
CA SER A 83 -0.02 17.59 -8.38
C SER A 83 -0.15 18.29 -9.74
N ALA A 84 0.01 17.57 -10.84
CA ALA A 84 0.19 18.20 -12.16
C ALA A 84 -1.09 18.38 -13.00
N ALA A 85 -2.23 17.77 -12.62
CA ALA A 85 -3.48 17.93 -13.35
C ALA A 85 -4.63 18.23 -12.39
N ALA A 86 -5.00 19.49 -12.26
CA ALA A 86 -6.10 19.95 -11.39
C ALA A 86 -7.47 19.30 -11.69
N ASP A 87 -7.63 18.67 -12.85
CA ASP A 87 -8.89 18.07 -13.31
C ASP A 87 -8.90 16.52 -13.27
N MET A 88 -7.84 15.88 -12.78
CA MET A 88 -7.76 14.42 -12.78
C MET A 88 -8.47 13.79 -11.57
N VAL A 89 -9.36 12.83 -11.81
CA VAL A 89 -9.99 12.03 -10.76
C VAL A 89 -9.03 10.93 -10.32
N ASP A 90 -8.46 11.04 -9.12
CA ASP A 90 -7.48 10.11 -8.60
C ASP A 90 -8.12 8.92 -7.88
N LEU A 91 -8.12 7.75 -8.52
CA LEU A 91 -8.46 6.45 -7.94
C LEU A 91 -7.21 5.58 -7.68
N SER A 92 -6.01 6.13 -7.79
CA SER A 92 -4.76 5.41 -7.53
C SER A 92 -4.32 5.52 -6.07
N PHE A 93 -4.64 6.61 -5.38
CA PHE A 93 -4.27 6.90 -4.00
C PHE A 93 -5.47 6.88 -3.06
N ASN A 94 -5.29 6.33 -1.85
CA ASN A 94 -6.35 6.26 -0.85
C ASN A 94 -6.06 7.18 0.34
N TYR A 95 -6.66 8.36 0.34
CA TYR A 95 -6.64 9.32 1.45
C TYR A 95 -8.09 9.74 1.79
N PRO A 96 -8.83 8.86 2.50
CA PRO A 96 -10.23 9.09 2.79
C PRO A 96 -10.41 10.40 3.56
N SER A 97 -11.22 11.30 3.02
CA SER A 97 -11.60 12.56 3.66
C SER A 97 -13.11 12.63 3.85
N LEU A 98 -13.52 13.24 4.95
CA LEU A 98 -14.91 13.50 5.27
C LEU A 98 -15.17 15.01 5.24
N PRO A 99 -16.39 15.45 4.93
CA PRO A 99 -16.76 16.86 5.09
C PRO A 99 -16.52 17.37 6.51
N GLY A 100 -16.14 18.63 6.65
CA GLY A 100 -15.94 19.26 7.97
C GLY A 100 -14.62 19.01 8.67
N GLN A 101 -13.72 18.17 8.13
CA GLN A 101 -12.41 17.89 8.75
C GLN A 101 -11.53 19.14 8.91
N ALA A 102 -11.60 20.11 7.98
CA ALA A 102 -10.87 21.37 8.09
C ALA A 102 -11.35 22.20 9.28
N GLU A 103 -12.67 22.24 9.54
CA GLU A 103 -13.23 22.93 10.71
C GLU A 103 -12.86 22.22 12.01
N LEU A 104 -12.92 20.89 12.02
CA LEU A 104 -12.44 20.09 13.14
C LEU A 104 -10.98 20.43 13.51
N LEU A 105 -10.12 20.50 12.53
CA LEU A 105 -8.71 20.90 12.73
C LEU A 105 -8.61 22.35 13.26
N ARG A 106 -9.39 23.29 12.71
CA ARG A 106 -9.40 24.68 13.14
C ARG A 106 -9.80 24.82 14.61
N VAL A 107 -10.85 24.09 15.03
CA VAL A 107 -11.30 24.07 16.43
C VAL A 107 -10.21 23.51 17.33
N ALA A 108 -9.62 22.37 16.98
CA ALA A 108 -8.57 21.74 17.77
C ALA A 108 -7.31 22.62 17.90
N LEU A 109 -6.90 23.31 16.84
CA LEU A 109 -5.78 24.28 16.90
C LEU A 109 -6.09 25.47 17.82
N ARG A 110 -7.32 26.01 17.81
CA ARG A 110 -7.72 27.07 18.73
C ARG A 110 -7.71 26.59 20.18
N GLN A 111 -8.21 25.39 20.45
CA GLN A 111 -8.18 24.79 21.79
C GLN A 111 -6.74 24.59 22.26
N LEU A 112 -5.88 24.05 21.39
CA LEU A 112 -4.46 23.87 21.72
C LEU A 112 -3.77 25.21 21.99
N ALA A 113 -4.04 26.26 21.21
CA ALA A 113 -3.51 27.60 21.40
C ALA A 113 -3.98 28.26 22.71
N GLY A 114 -5.21 27.92 23.16
CA GLY A 114 -5.77 28.44 24.41
C GLY A 114 -5.46 27.61 25.65
N SER A 115 -4.95 26.40 25.50
CA SER A 115 -4.70 25.48 26.61
C SER A 115 -3.21 25.30 26.84
N GLY A 116 -2.71 25.74 27.99
CA GLY A 116 -1.55 25.14 28.58
C GLY A 116 -0.18 25.56 28.06
N ASP A 117 0.79 24.70 28.30
CA ASP A 117 2.21 24.91 28.13
C ASP A 117 2.66 24.78 26.67
N LEU A 118 2.41 25.83 25.85
CA LEU A 118 2.90 25.89 24.47
C LEU A 118 4.42 25.90 24.41
N GLU A 119 5.11 26.42 25.44
CA GLU A 119 6.57 26.42 25.51
C GLU A 119 7.11 24.99 25.53
N ALA A 120 6.45 24.06 26.20
CA ALA A 120 6.83 22.67 26.21
C ALA A 120 6.75 22.03 24.79
N LEU A 121 5.85 22.51 23.93
CA LEU A 121 5.75 22.03 22.54
C LEU A 121 6.87 22.57 21.62
N LEU A 122 7.53 23.65 22.01
CA LEU A 122 8.69 24.21 21.29
C LEU A 122 10.01 23.50 21.61
N ARG A 123 10.02 22.67 22.64
CA ARG A 123 11.21 21.90 23.03
C ARG A 123 11.24 20.53 22.37
N TYR A 124 12.44 19.95 22.28
CA TYR A 124 12.58 18.55 21.90
C TYR A 124 11.77 17.66 22.83
N GLN A 125 11.04 16.71 22.23
CA GLN A 125 10.28 15.71 22.96
C GLN A 125 11.12 14.42 23.10
N PRO A 126 10.78 13.52 24.04
CA PRO A 126 11.36 12.17 24.07
C PRO A 126 11.21 11.48 22.71
N HIS A 127 12.21 10.73 22.26
CA HIS A 127 12.23 10.12 20.93
C HIS A 127 11.03 9.20 20.68
N ALA A 128 10.60 8.44 21.69
CA ALA A 128 9.40 7.61 21.60
C ALA A 128 8.09 8.41 21.71
N GLY A 129 8.13 9.71 21.94
CA GLY A 129 6.99 10.55 22.29
C GLY A 129 6.75 10.69 23.79
N ARG A 130 5.98 11.68 24.20
CA ARG A 130 5.64 11.91 25.61
C ARG A 130 4.84 10.75 26.18
N LEU A 131 5.10 10.40 27.44
CA LEU A 131 4.42 9.27 28.09
C LEU A 131 2.90 9.43 28.07
N HIS A 132 2.38 10.66 28.26
CA HIS A 132 0.96 10.93 28.15
C HIS A 132 0.39 10.57 26.77
N ASP A 133 1.04 11.00 25.68
CA ASP A 133 0.57 10.72 24.31
C ASP A 133 0.64 9.22 24.00
N ARG A 134 1.69 8.54 24.48
CA ARG A 134 1.84 7.08 24.37
C ARG A 134 0.74 6.34 25.13
N ALA A 135 0.36 6.83 26.32
CA ALA A 135 -0.75 6.28 27.09
C ALA A 135 -2.10 6.48 26.39
N MET A 136 -2.30 7.63 25.72
CA MET A 136 -3.51 7.86 24.90
C MET A 136 -3.59 6.84 23.75
N VAL A 137 -2.48 6.57 23.05
CA VAL A 137 -2.44 5.56 22.00
C VAL A 137 -2.65 4.16 22.59
N ALA A 138 -2.05 3.81 23.72
CA ALA A 138 -2.30 2.53 24.41
C ALA A 138 -3.79 2.34 24.73
N ARG A 139 -4.47 3.39 25.22
CA ARG A 139 -5.94 3.40 25.45
C ARG A 139 -6.73 3.21 24.13
N HIS A 140 -6.28 3.83 23.03
CA HIS A 140 -6.89 3.63 21.73
C HIS A 140 -6.74 2.18 21.25
N LEU A 141 -5.60 1.54 21.50
CA LEU A 141 -5.30 0.16 21.12
C LEU A 141 -6.19 -0.86 21.86
N LEU A 142 -6.64 -0.58 23.09
CA LEU A 142 -7.61 -1.44 23.78
C LEU A 142 -8.88 -1.66 22.96
N ARG A 143 -9.34 -0.65 22.23
CA ARG A 143 -10.49 -0.75 21.31
C ARG A 143 -10.22 -1.62 20.08
N ARG A 144 -8.95 -1.92 19.81
CA ARG A 144 -8.49 -2.87 18.77
C ARG A 144 -8.27 -4.28 19.31
N GLY A 145 -8.59 -4.52 20.58
CA GLY A 145 -8.29 -5.79 21.24
C GLY A 145 -6.80 -5.98 21.56
N LEU A 146 -6.01 -4.91 21.59
CA LEU A 146 -4.58 -4.95 21.91
C LEU A 146 -4.31 -4.17 23.21
N SER A 147 -3.99 -4.90 24.27
CA SER A 147 -3.62 -4.33 25.58
C SER A 147 -2.09 -4.28 25.70
N VAL A 148 -1.53 -3.08 25.70
CA VAL A 148 -0.10 -2.84 25.84
C VAL A 148 0.15 -1.67 26.79
N PRO A 149 1.21 -1.70 27.64
CA PRO A 149 1.59 -0.56 28.45
C PRO A 149 2.16 0.57 27.58
N ALA A 150 2.07 1.80 28.06
CA ALA A 150 2.56 2.98 27.32
C ALA A 150 4.06 2.89 26.98
N GLU A 151 4.84 2.19 27.78
CA GLU A 151 6.29 1.95 27.60
C GLU A 151 6.60 1.10 26.37
N GLN A 152 5.63 0.34 25.86
CA GLN A 152 5.75 -0.46 24.63
C GLN A 152 5.24 0.28 23.38
N VAL A 153 4.71 1.49 23.52
CA VAL A 153 4.21 2.32 22.42
C VAL A 153 5.26 3.36 22.04
N LEU A 154 5.53 3.50 20.75
CA LEU A 154 6.38 4.56 20.17
C LEU A 154 5.55 5.38 19.18
N LEU A 155 5.66 6.71 19.25
CA LEU A 155 5.07 7.62 18.28
C LEU A 155 6.01 7.82 17.09
N VAL A 156 5.45 7.82 15.90
CA VAL A 156 6.19 7.88 14.63
C VAL A 156 5.48 8.77 13.61
N ASP A 157 6.17 9.20 12.55
CA ASP A 157 5.61 10.04 11.48
C ASP A 157 4.78 9.22 10.47
N GLY A 158 3.68 8.65 10.99
CA GLY A 158 2.80 7.75 10.26
C GLY A 158 3.32 6.32 10.19
N ALA A 159 2.45 5.38 9.77
CA ALA A 159 2.78 3.96 9.69
C ALA A 159 4.00 3.66 8.79
N GLN A 160 4.20 4.46 7.74
CA GLN A 160 5.37 4.33 6.85
C GLN A 160 6.69 4.46 7.62
N HIS A 161 6.81 5.46 8.50
CA HIS A 161 7.97 5.62 9.37
C HIS A 161 8.04 4.49 10.41
N GLY A 162 6.89 4.05 10.94
CA GLY A 162 6.81 2.87 11.81
C GLY A 162 7.39 1.61 11.18
N ILE A 163 7.07 1.35 9.91
CA ILE A 163 7.66 0.25 9.13
C ILE A 163 9.18 0.46 9.01
N ALA A 164 9.61 1.65 8.59
CA ALA A 164 11.03 1.94 8.39
C ALA A 164 11.86 1.72 9.65
N ILE A 165 11.45 2.26 10.79
CA ILE A 165 12.18 2.08 12.06
C ILE A 165 12.20 0.63 12.52
N THR A 166 11.12 -0.13 12.26
CA THR A 166 11.04 -1.56 12.59
C THR A 166 12.07 -2.35 11.80
N LEU A 167 12.11 -2.16 10.48
CA LEU A 167 13.07 -2.85 9.62
C LEU A 167 14.53 -2.45 9.98
N MET A 168 14.81 -1.15 10.14
CA MET A 168 16.15 -0.66 10.50
C MET A 168 16.63 -1.10 11.89
N ALA A 169 15.70 -1.29 12.85
CA ALA A 169 16.05 -1.65 14.22
C ALA A 169 16.25 -3.16 14.41
N LEU A 170 15.55 -4.00 13.63
CA LEU A 170 15.44 -5.42 13.88
C LEU A 170 16.05 -6.31 12.79
N LEU A 171 16.29 -5.78 11.59
CA LEU A 171 16.79 -6.53 10.45
C LEU A 171 18.12 -5.97 9.94
N LEU A 172 18.85 -6.80 9.24
CA LEU A 172 20.12 -6.46 8.58
C LEU A 172 19.96 -6.55 7.05
N PRO A 173 20.77 -5.82 6.27
CA PRO A 173 20.84 -6.01 4.83
C PRO A 173 21.06 -7.47 4.45
N GLY A 174 20.27 -7.97 3.50
CA GLY A 174 20.28 -9.39 3.08
C GLY A 174 19.36 -10.31 3.88
N ASP A 175 18.75 -9.84 4.99
CA ASP A 175 17.76 -10.63 5.71
C ASP A 175 16.53 -10.92 4.83
N VAL A 176 16.00 -12.15 4.96
CA VAL A 176 14.83 -12.59 4.22
C VAL A 176 13.56 -12.25 4.97
N VAL A 177 12.65 -11.54 4.31
CA VAL A 177 11.33 -11.22 4.83
C VAL A 177 10.26 -11.92 3.98
N ALA A 178 9.49 -12.82 4.60
CA ALA A 178 8.32 -13.40 3.97
C ALA A 178 7.21 -12.35 3.89
N VAL A 179 6.53 -12.27 2.75
CA VAL A 179 5.54 -11.23 2.48
C VAL A 179 4.45 -11.75 1.55
N ASP A 180 3.23 -11.25 1.69
CA ASP A 180 2.16 -11.56 0.74
C ASP A 180 2.59 -11.23 -0.70
N ALA A 181 2.28 -12.09 -1.67
CA ALA A 181 2.63 -11.89 -3.09
C ALA A 181 2.09 -10.57 -3.65
N LEU A 182 0.98 -10.08 -3.10
CA LEU A 182 0.45 -8.74 -3.31
C LEU A 182 0.39 -8.01 -1.97
N THR A 183 1.15 -6.95 -1.83
CA THR A 183 1.30 -6.24 -0.55
C THR A 183 1.37 -4.73 -0.72
N TYR A 184 1.43 -4.01 0.38
CA TYR A 184 1.54 -2.55 0.40
C TYR A 184 2.82 -2.05 -0.30
N PRO A 185 2.72 -1.18 -1.31
CA PRO A 185 3.89 -0.70 -2.08
C PRO A 185 4.94 0.01 -1.22
N GLY A 186 4.48 0.73 -0.18
CA GLY A 186 5.40 1.43 0.72
C GLY A 186 6.30 0.50 1.51
N PHE A 187 5.82 -0.69 1.90
CA PHE A 187 6.66 -1.72 2.51
C PHE A 187 7.76 -2.19 1.54
N ARG A 188 7.38 -2.50 0.28
CA ARG A 188 8.35 -2.91 -0.75
C ARG A 188 9.46 -1.88 -0.95
N LEU A 189 9.09 -0.60 -1.02
CA LEU A 189 10.05 0.49 -1.21
C LEU A 189 11.05 0.55 -0.04
N ILE A 190 10.56 0.48 1.20
CA ILE A 190 11.44 0.52 2.39
C ILE A 190 12.33 -0.72 2.42
N ALA A 191 11.78 -1.92 2.19
CA ALA A 191 12.55 -3.16 2.16
C ALA A 191 13.68 -3.09 1.11
N GLN A 192 13.39 -2.54 -0.06
CA GLN A 192 14.38 -2.33 -1.12
C GLN A 192 15.47 -1.34 -0.68
N THR A 193 15.12 -0.21 -0.05
CA THR A 193 16.10 0.76 0.45
C THR A 193 16.95 0.22 1.59
N GLN A 194 16.43 -0.76 2.34
CA GLN A 194 17.16 -1.47 3.40
C GLN A 194 17.89 -2.71 2.90
N HIS A 195 17.91 -2.95 1.58
CA HIS A 195 18.56 -4.10 0.95
C HIS A 195 18.08 -5.45 1.52
N LEU A 196 16.79 -5.56 1.89
CA LEU A 196 16.18 -6.80 2.36
C LEU A 196 15.75 -7.65 1.16
N GLU A 197 15.78 -8.98 1.34
CA GLU A 197 15.25 -9.91 0.36
C GLU A 197 13.78 -10.21 0.67
N LEU A 198 12.88 -9.93 -0.27
CA LEU A 198 11.46 -10.27 -0.12
C LEU A 198 11.18 -11.66 -0.70
N ALA A 199 10.64 -12.56 0.12
CA ALA A 199 10.19 -13.88 -0.28
C ALA A 199 8.65 -13.89 -0.38
N PRO A 200 8.07 -13.86 -1.60
CA PRO A 200 6.64 -13.79 -1.81
C PRO A 200 5.95 -15.10 -1.44
N ILE A 201 4.84 -14.99 -0.70
CA ILE A 201 3.93 -16.09 -0.38
C ILE A 201 2.62 -15.87 -1.14
N ALA A 202 2.20 -16.86 -1.92
CA ALA A 202 0.94 -16.80 -2.64
C ALA A 202 -0.25 -16.68 -1.68
N ALA A 203 -1.33 -16.07 -2.14
CA ALA A 203 -2.58 -16.02 -1.39
C ALA A 203 -3.28 -17.39 -1.42
N ALA A 204 -3.83 -17.80 -0.26
CA ALA A 204 -4.71 -18.96 -0.12
C ALA A 204 -5.93 -18.55 0.71
N GLY A 205 -7.05 -18.25 0.06
CA GLY A 205 -8.23 -17.69 0.71
C GLY A 205 -7.96 -16.28 1.25
N ALA A 206 -8.32 -16.03 2.51
CA ALA A 206 -8.17 -14.73 3.16
C ALA A 206 -6.82 -14.60 3.91
N GLY A 207 -5.71 -14.90 3.24
CA GLY A 207 -4.37 -14.78 3.82
C GLY A 207 -3.30 -15.44 2.97
N PRO A 208 -2.05 -15.51 3.44
CA PRO A 208 -0.98 -16.24 2.79
C PRO A 208 -1.20 -17.76 2.85
N ASP A 209 -0.60 -18.48 1.90
CA ASP A 209 -0.48 -19.93 1.96
C ASP A 209 0.48 -20.32 3.11
N LEU A 210 -0.09 -20.85 4.18
CA LEU A 210 0.67 -21.18 5.39
C LEU A 210 1.57 -22.41 5.21
N GLU A 211 1.21 -23.35 4.33
CA GLU A 211 2.07 -24.51 4.01
C GLU A 211 3.31 -24.06 3.23
N ALA A 212 3.11 -23.18 2.23
CA ALA A 212 4.21 -22.59 1.49
C ALA A 212 5.11 -21.74 2.41
N LEU A 213 4.52 -20.96 3.33
CA LEU A 213 5.25 -20.18 4.32
C LEU A 213 6.09 -21.08 5.24
N GLU A 214 5.50 -22.14 5.77
CA GLU A 214 6.23 -23.07 6.65
C GLU A 214 7.35 -23.79 5.89
N LYS A 215 7.12 -24.18 4.64
CA LYS A 215 8.14 -24.74 3.76
C LYS A 215 9.29 -23.76 3.55
N LEU A 216 8.98 -22.48 3.29
CA LEU A 216 9.99 -21.43 3.16
C LEU A 216 10.85 -21.30 4.43
N CYS A 217 10.22 -21.25 5.62
CA CYS A 217 10.92 -21.16 6.91
C CYS A 217 11.81 -22.37 7.19
N ARG A 218 11.44 -23.57 6.69
CA ARG A 218 12.29 -24.76 6.79
C ARG A 218 13.52 -24.71 5.87
N GLN A 219 13.37 -24.10 4.71
CA GLN A 219 14.41 -24.09 3.66
C GLN A 219 15.35 -22.90 3.75
N ARG A 220 14.89 -21.79 4.36
CA ARG A 220 15.61 -20.54 4.43
C ARG A 220 15.52 -19.90 5.81
N SER A 221 16.53 -19.13 6.19
CA SER A 221 16.52 -18.33 7.41
C SER A 221 15.64 -17.08 7.21
N VAL A 222 14.31 -17.26 7.33
CA VAL A 222 13.36 -16.16 7.33
C VAL A 222 13.48 -15.40 8.65
N ARG A 223 13.70 -14.07 8.60
CA ARG A 223 13.88 -13.23 9.79
C ARG A 223 12.59 -12.57 10.23
N ALA A 224 11.74 -12.20 9.29
CA ALA A 224 10.46 -11.57 9.58
C ALA A 224 9.37 -12.00 8.59
N ILE A 225 8.12 -11.87 9.01
CA ILE A 225 6.93 -11.97 8.18
C ILE A 225 6.22 -10.63 8.27
N TYR A 226 6.03 -9.95 7.12
CA TYR A 226 5.19 -8.75 7.05
C TYR A 226 3.84 -9.11 6.47
N THR A 227 2.77 -8.72 7.15
CA THR A 227 1.39 -8.95 6.67
C THR A 227 0.43 -7.87 7.17
N MET A 228 -0.69 -7.73 6.45
CA MET A 228 -1.85 -6.92 6.83
C MET A 228 -3.03 -7.87 7.10
N PRO A 229 -3.13 -8.48 8.30
CA PRO A 229 -4.12 -9.54 8.55
C PRO A 229 -5.55 -9.01 8.65
N THR A 230 -5.73 -7.69 8.80
CA THR A 230 -7.04 -7.02 8.86
C THR A 230 -7.10 -5.93 7.79
N MET A 231 -7.97 -6.11 6.79
CA MET A 231 -8.09 -5.22 5.63
C MET A 231 -6.80 -5.12 4.81
N ASN A 232 -6.35 -6.27 4.31
CA ASN A 232 -5.17 -6.35 3.44
C ASN A 232 -5.26 -5.37 2.26
N ASN A 233 -4.20 -4.67 1.98
CA ASN A 233 -4.07 -3.83 0.79
C ASN A 233 -3.09 -4.50 -0.19
N PRO A 234 -3.58 -5.00 -1.39
CA PRO A 234 -4.74 -4.46 -2.12
C PRO A 234 -6.04 -5.29 -2.05
N LEU A 235 -6.05 -6.48 -1.47
CA LEU A 235 -7.14 -7.45 -1.66
C LEU A 235 -8.31 -7.30 -0.67
N GLY A 236 -8.16 -6.54 0.39
CA GLY A 236 -9.23 -6.25 1.35
C GLY A 236 -9.58 -7.40 2.30
N TRP A 237 -8.89 -8.53 2.27
CA TRP A 237 -9.23 -9.64 3.16
C TRP A 237 -9.12 -9.30 4.65
N VAL A 238 -9.81 -10.09 5.46
CA VAL A 238 -9.63 -10.16 6.91
C VAL A 238 -9.32 -11.61 7.26
N MET A 239 -8.12 -11.86 7.78
CA MET A 239 -7.67 -13.19 8.17
C MET A 239 -8.45 -13.65 9.41
N ASP A 240 -9.03 -14.85 9.37
CA ASP A 240 -9.76 -15.43 10.46
C ASP A 240 -8.87 -15.86 11.65
N LEU A 241 -9.47 -16.15 12.80
CA LEU A 241 -8.71 -16.51 14.00
C LEU A 241 -7.89 -17.79 13.86
N PRO A 242 -8.42 -18.91 13.30
CA PRO A 242 -7.63 -20.12 13.10
C PRO A 242 -6.38 -19.88 12.27
N ARG A 243 -6.49 -19.08 11.22
CA ARG A 243 -5.37 -18.73 10.33
C ARG A 243 -4.34 -17.86 11.03
N ARG A 244 -4.78 -16.89 11.86
CA ARG A 244 -3.88 -16.07 12.70
C ARG A 244 -3.11 -16.93 13.69
N GLN A 245 -3.79 -17.88 14.34
CA GLN A 245 -3.16 -18.83 15.28
C GLN A 245 -2.12 -19.71 14.59
N ALA A 246 -2.44 -20.23 13.40
CA ALA A 246 -1.50 -21.02 12.61
C ALA A 246 -0.27 -20.22 12.17
N LEU A 247 -0.46 -18.97 11.74
CA LEU A 247 0.64 -18.04 11.41
C LEU A 247 1.55 -17.79 12.63
N VAL A 248 0.95 -17.52 13.78
CA VAL A 248 1.67 -17.36 15.06
C VAL A 248 2.44 -18.63 15.44
N ALA A 249 1.85 -19.81 15.24
CA ALA A 249 2.53 -21.08 15.53
C ALA A 249 3.79 -21.27 14.66
N ILE A 250 3.70 -20.92 13.37
CA ILE A 250 4.86 -20.91 12.45
C ILE A 250 5.91 -19.93 12.95
N ALA A 251 5.53 -18.67 13.27
CA ALA A 251 6.46 -17.66 13.74
C ALA A 251 7.21 -18.08 15.00
N ARG A 252 6.50 -18.65 15.98
CA ARG A 252 7.11 -19.19 17.22
C ARG A 252 8.05 -20.36 16.95
N LYS A 253 7.63 -21.30 16.10
CA LYS A 253 8.40 -22.49 15.76
C LYS A 253 9.75 -22.17 15.14
N TYR A 254 9.80 -21.14 14.31
CA TYR A 254 11.01 -20.77 13.57
C TYR A 254 11.71 -19.50 14.12
N GLY A 255 11.21 -18.91 15.21
CA GLY A 255 11.79 -17.71 15.82
C GLY A 255 11.71 -16.47 14.92
N VAL A 256 10.63 -16.33 14.15
CA VAL A 256 10.43 -15.28 13.15
C VAL A 256 9.68 -14.10 13.76
N ILE A 257 10.11 -12.87 13.44
CA ILE A 257 9.44 -11.64 13.86
C ILE A 257 8.17 -11.45 13.02
N LEU A 258 7.03 -11.17 13.67
CA LEU A 258 5.82 -10.75 13.00
C LEU A 258 5.77 -9.22 12.93
N ILE A 259 5.56 -8.68 11.73
CA ILE A 259 5.33 -7.25 11.48
C ILE A 259 3.90 -7.11 10.98
N GLU A 260 3.01 -6.69 11.89
CA GLU A 260 1.59 -6.54 11.63
C GLU A 260 1.27 -5.08 11.27
N ASP A 261 0.84 -4.83 10.04
CA ASP A 261 0.38 -3.52 9.60
C ASP A 261 -1.15 -3.42 9.75
N GLY A 262 -1.58 -2.61 10.71
CA GLY A 262 -2.98 -2.34 11.04
C GLY A 262 -3.52 -1.03 10.47
N ALA A 263 -2.92 -0.45 9.42
CA ALA A 263 -3.30 0.88 8.90
C ALA A 263 -4.78 1.00 8.50
N TYR A 264 -5.40 -0.08 8.05
CA TYR A 264 -6.83 -0.14 7.68
C TYR A 264 -7.69 -0.96 8.65
N ALA A 265 -7.12 -1.47 9.75
CA ALA A 265 -7.82 -2.35 10.68
C ALA A 265 -9.08 -1.72 11.30
N PHE A 266 -9.14 -0.38 11.41
CA PHE A 266 -10.30 0.36 11.93
C PHE A 266 -11.56 0.20 11.07
N LEU A 267 -11.46 -0.22 9.81
CA LEU A 267 -12.59 -0.41 8.90
C LEU A 267 -13.34 -1.74 9.13
N ALA A 268 -12.66 -2.75 9.69
CA ALA A 268 -13.31 -4.01 10.01
C ALA A 268 -14.15 -3.87 11.28
N GLU A 269 -15.37 -4.40 11.24
CA GLU A 269 -16.22 -4.56 12.42
C GLU A 269 -15.90 -5.91 13.04
N ASP A 270 -15.67 -5.93 14.34
CA ASP A 270 -15.40 -7.13 15.15
C ASP A 270 -14.37 -8.09 14.52
N PRO A 271 -13.18 -7.59 14.09
CA PRO A 271 -12.16 -8.45 13.53
C PRO A 271 -11.60 -9.37 14.60
N PRO A 272 -11.04 -10.52 14.23
CA PRO A 272 -10.28 -11.34 15.17
C PRO A 272 -9.16 -10.53 15.84
N PRO A 273 -8.73 -10.91 17.07
CA PRO A 273 -7.65 -10.23 17.77
C PRO A 273 -6.39 -10.07 16.91
N PRO A 274 -5.67 -8.92 17.01
CA PRO A 274 -4.40 -8.71 16.33
C PRO A 274 -3.40 -9.84 16.60
N LEU A 275 -2.46 -10.07 15.69
CA LEU A 275 -1.34 -11.00 15.91
C LEU A 275 -0.54 -10.58 17.14
N ALA A 276 -0.38 -9.28 17.37
CA ALA A 276 0.27 -8.74 18.55
C ALA A 276 -0.42 -9.10 19.87
N THR A 277 -1.72 -9.40 19.86
CA THR A 277 -2.43 -9.94 21.03
C THR A 277 -2.19 -11.43 21.20
N LEU A 278 -2.04 -12.16 20.09
CA LEU A 278 -1.83 -13.62 20.11
C LEU A 278 -0.37 -14.00 20.38
N ALA A 279 0.57 -13.15 19.97
CA ALA A 279 2.02 -13.37 20.11
C ALA A 279 2.75 -12.06 20.45
N PRO A 280 2.48 -11.47 21.65
CA PRO A 280 3.05 -10.18 22.03
C PRO A 280 4.56 -10.19 22.15
N GLU A 281 5.18 -11.34 22.34
CA GLU A 281 6.63 -11.52 22.51
C GLU A 281 7.42 -11.41 21.19
N CYS A 282 6.78 -11.62 20.04
CA CYS A 282 7.45 -11.62 18.73
C CYS A 282 6.75 -10.79 17.66
N THR A 283 5.75 -9.97 18.02
CA THR A 283 4.98 -9.16 17.06
C THR A 283 5.21 -7.67 17.28
N VAL A 284 5.49 -6.95 16.20
CA VAL A 284 5.45 -5.49 16.13
C VAL A 284 4.15 -5.10 15.43
N TYR A 285 3.28 -4.38 16.13
CA TYR A 285 2.05 -3.80 15.57
C TYR A 285 2.28 -2.37 15.13
N ILE A 286 1.98 -2.06 13.87
CA ILE A 286 2.19 -0.74 13.27
C ILE A 286 0.86 -0.21 12.77
N SER A 287 0.53 1.04 13.11
CA SER A 287 -0.64 1.72 12.58
C SER A 287 -0.47 3.24 12.65
N GLY A 288 -1.53 3.99 12.39
CA GLY A 288 -1.49 5.44 12.45
C GLY A 288 -2.83 6.08 12.17
N PHE A 289 -2.83 7.41 12.16
CA PHE A 289 -4.03 8.22 12.06
C PHE A 289 -4.27 8.80 10.66
N SER A 290 -3.42 8.44 9.68
CA SER A 290 -3.53 8.92 8.30
C SER A 290 -4.81 8.47 7.58
N LYS A 291 -5.34 7.30 7.92
CA LYS A 291 -6.51 6.71 7.24
C LYS A 291 -7.81 6.93 8.01
N ASN A 292 -7.77 6.89 9.32
CA ASN A 292 -8.93 7.09 10.19
C ASN A 292 -9.20 8.57 10.54
N ILE A 293 -8.16 9.43 10.54
CA ILE A 293 -8.33 10.88 10.69
C ILE A 293 -7.97 11.57 9.38
N ALA A 294 -6.73 11.99 9.21
CA ALA A 294 -6.28 12.72 8.03
C ALA A 294 -4.81 12.43 7.72
N ALA A 295 -4.50 12.25 6.43
CA ALA A 295 -3.16 11.90 5.97
C ALA A 295 -2.10 12.97 6.30
N GLY A 296 -2.48 14.25 6.28
CA GLY A 296 -1.58 15.39 6.53
C GLY A 296 -1.08 15.52 7.97
N LEU A 297 -1.73 14.88 8.95
CA LEU A 297 -1.29 14.92 10.35
C LEU A 297 0.04 14.20 10.59
N ARG A 298 0.36 13.21 9.77
CA ARG A 298 1.59 12.42 9.86
C ARG A 298 1.86 11.84 11.25
N VAL A 299 0.84 11.42 11.98
CA VAL A 299 0.97 10.73 13.27
C VAL A 299 0.69 9.24 13.10
N GLY A 300 1.61 8.42 13.54
CA GLY A 300 1.49 6.98 13.64
C GLY A 300 2.06 6.46 14.94
N PHE A 301 1.98 5.17 15.11
CA PHE A 301 2.50 4.50 16.30
C PHE A 301 2.94 3.08 16.00
N VAL A 302 3.87 2.61 16.83
CA VAL A 302 4.35 1.23 16.88
C VAL A 302 4.12 0.72 18.29
N ALA A 303 3.53 -0.46 18.43
CA ALA A 303 3.52 -1.22 19.66
C ALA A 303 4.45 -2.42 19.49
N ALA A 304 5.45 -2.56 20.37
CA ALA A 304 6.50 -3.55 20.23
C ALA A 304 6.86 -4.21 21.58
N PRO A 305 7.40 -5.43 21.56
CA PRO A 305 8.00 -6.03 22.74
C PRO A 305 9.02 -5.11 23.41
N LEU A 306 9.00 -5.03 24.74
CA LEU A 306 9.85 -4.14 25.50
C LEU A 306 11.35 -4.22 25.15
N PRO A 307 11.94 -5.41 24.89
CA PRO A 307 13.35 -5.52 24.51
C PRO A 307 13.71 -4.85 23.18
N TRP A 308 12.74 -4.52 22.33
CA TRP A 308 12.96 -3.88 21.03
C TRP A 308 12.76 -2.38 21.05
N VAL A 309 12.07 -1.85 22.06
CA VAL A 309 11.73 -0.42 22.18
C VAL A 309 12.99 0.45 22.11
N SER A 310 14.02 0.15 22.91
CA SER A 310 15.26 0.95 22.92
C SER A 310 16.02 0.95 21.60
N LYS A 311 15.93 -0.16 20.83
CA LYS A 311 16.52 -0.24 19.47
C LYS A 311 15.77 0.69 18.51
N MET A 312 14.43 0.66 18.55
CA MET A 312 13.56 1.51 17.72
C MET A 312 13.71 3.00 18.08
N GLU A 313 13.80 3.35 19.37
CA GLU A 313 14.06 4.72 19.83
C GLU A 313 15.37 5.29 19.25
N ARG A 314 16.43 4.48 19.20
CA ARG A 314 17.69 4.90 18.55
C ARG A 314 17.49 5.21 17.07
N VAL A 315 16.67 4.44 16.36
CA VAL A 315 16.38 4.70 14.94
C VAL A 315 15.50 5.94 14.78
N ILE A 316 14.50 6.17 15.64
CA ILE A 316 13.71 7.41 15.63
C ILE A 316 14.64 8.60 15.82
N ARG A 317 15.55 8.55 16.80
CA ARG A 317 16.55 9.60 17.03
C ARG A 317 17.41 9.85 15.80
N ALA A 318 17.83 8.79 15.11
CA ALA A 318 18.72 8.89 13.93
C ALA A 318 18.00 9.39 12.66
N THR A 319 16.66 9.30 12.61
CA THR A 319 15.87 9.64 11.42
C THR A 319 15.17 11.00 11.57
N ILE A 320 14.21 11.11 12.48
CA ILE A 320 13.35 12.29 12.63
C ILE A 320 13.52 13.00 13.98
N TRP A 321 14.32 12.46 14.88
CA TRP A 321 14.50 12.89 16.27
C TRP A 321 13.29 12.60 17.16
N ASN A 322 12.11 13.10 16.82
CA ASN A 322 10.81 12.80 17.44
C ASN A 322 9.67 13.25 16.51
N THR A 323 8.50 12.66 16.65
CA THR A 323 7.28 13.14 15.97
C THR A 323 6.89 14.52 16.51
N PRO A 324 6.46 15.49 15.65
CA PRO A 324 6.13 16.84 16.07
C PRO A 324 5.09 16.89 17.20
N GLY A 325 5.47 17.54 18.34
CA GLY A 325 4.66 17.57 19.55
C GLY A 325 3.27 18.20 19.36
N VAL A 326 3.16 19.19 18.49
CA VAL A 326 1.85 19.82 18.14
C VAL A 326 0.91 18.79 17.51
N MET A 327 1.39 17.96 16.59
CA MET A 327 0.56 16.96 15.92
C MET A 327 0.15 15.83 16.87
N THR A 328 1.06 15.37 17.72
CA THR A 328 0.74 14.34 18.72
C THR A 328 -0.24 14.86 19.77
N ALA A 329 -0.11 16.11 20.21
CA ALA A 329 -1.05 16.74 21.14
C ALA A 329 -2.49 16.82 20.56
N LEU A 330 -2.62 17.23 19.29
CA LEU A 330 -3.92 17.24 18.60
C LEU A 330 -4.54 15.85 18.54
N VAL A 331 -3.77 14.84 18.14
CA VAL A 331 -4.28 13.46 18.06
C VAL A 331 -4.63 12.93 19.45
N SER A 332 -3.82 13.20 20.47
CA SER A 332 -4.09 12.79 21.85
C SER A 332 -5.39 13.39 22.37
N SER A 333 -5.66 14.67 22.10
CA SER A 333 -6.92 15.31 22.49
C SER A 333 -8.12 14.66 21.79
N TRP A 334 -8.00 14.32 20.51
CA TRP A 334 -9.05 13.65 19.75
C TRP A 334 -9.28 12.18 20.14
N ILE A 335 -8.27 11.52 20.70
CA ILE A 335 -8.45 10.20 21.33
C ILE A 335 -9.23 10.39 22.64
N ASP A 336 -8.87 11.40 23.40
CA ASP A 336 -9.45 11.66 24.74
C ASP A 336 -10.93 12.04 24.68
N ASP A 337 -11.29 12.97 23.80
CA ASP A 337 -12.65 13.45 23.62
C ASP A 337 -13.57 12.54 22.78
N GLY A 338 -13.05 11.43 22.27
CA GLY A 338 -13.79 10.45 21.46
C GLY A 338 -13.93 10.82 19.97
N THR A 339 -13.33 11.91 19.51
CA THR A 339 -13.37 12.32 18.09
C THR A 339 -12.83 11.25 17.17
N VAL A 340 -11.74 10.56 17.54
CA VAL A 340 -11.18 9.45 16.72
C VAL A 340 -12.22 8.37 16.53
N VAL A 341 -12.93 7.97 17.58
CA VAL A 341 -13.95 6.90 17.54
C VAL A 341 -15.11 7.28 16.63
N ARG A 342 -15.56 8.53 16.74
CA ARG A 342 -16.64 9.07 15.89
C ARG A 342 -16.22 9.07 14.42
N LEU A 343 -15.02 9.61 14.09
CA LEU A 343 -14.49 9.64 12.71
C LEU A 343 -14.32 8.24 12.13
N GLU A 344 -13.85 7.27 12.91
CA GLU A 344 -13.75 5.89 12.47
C GLU A 344 -15.12 5.29 12.15
N GLY A 345 -16.15 5.59 12.95
CA GLY A 345 -17.54 5.20 12.70
C GLY A 345 -18.08 5.79 11.40
N GLU A 346 -17.90 7.11 11.22
CA GLU A 346 -18.32 7.83 10.01
C GLU A 346 -17.59 7.28 8.76
N LYS A 347 -16.28 7.00 8.84
CA LYS A 347 -15.51 6.43 7.74
C LYS A 347 -15.91 4.99 7.41
N ARG A 348 -16.28 4.17 8.40
CA ARG A 348 -16.86 2.85 8.12
C ARG A 348 -18.16 2.94 7.33
N GLN A 349 -19.03 3.87 7.68
CA GLN A 349 -20.29 4.10 6.96
C GLN A 349 -20.02 4.61 5.53
N ASP A 350 -19.13 5.58 5.37
CA ASP A 350 -18.72 6.11 4.06
C ASP A 350 -18.08 5.03 3.18
N ALA A 351 -17.18 4.21 3.71
CA ALA A 351 -16.55 3.11 2.98
C ALA A 351 -17.60 2.11 2.44
N ARG A 352 -18.59 1.74 3.27
CA ARG A 352 -19.68 0.86 2.84
C ARG A 352 -20.55 1.50 1.76
N ALA A 353 -20.86 2.80 1.87
CA ALA A 353 -21.60 3.51 0.85
C ALA A 353 -20.86 3.51 -0.50
N ARG A 354 -19.54 3.74 -0.48
CA ARG A 354 -18.69 3.71 -1.66
C ARG A 354 -18.54 2.31 -2.25
N GLN A 355 -18.50 1.28 -1.43
CA GLN A 355 -18.49 -0.12 -1.92
C GLN A 355 -19.81 -0.49 -2.59
N ARG A 356 -20.96 -0.05 -2.03
CA ARG A 356 -22.26 -0.25 -2.71
C ARG A 356 -22.29 0.47 -4.05
N LEU A 357 -21.84 1.73 -4.10
CA LEU A 357 -21.72 2.49 -5.35
C LEU A 357 -20.81 1.79 -6.37
N ALA A 358 -19.66 1.29 -5.93
CA ALA A 358 -18.75 0.55 -6.80
C ALA A 358 -19.39 -0.74 -7.31
N THR A 359 -20.13 -1.46 -6.47
CA THR A 359 -20.87 -2.67 -6.86
C THR A 359 -21.94 -2.37 -7.92
N GLU A 360 -22.70 -1.30 -7.73
CA GLU A 360 -23.76 -0.86 -8.66
C GLU A 360 -23.16 -0.48 -10.02
N VAL A 361 -22.13 0.37 -10.04
CA VAL A 361 -21.61 0.94 -11.28
C VAL A 361 -20.73 -0.04 -12.07
N LEU A 362 -19.88 -0.81 -11.38
CA LEU A 362 -19.01 -1.80 -12.02
C LEU A 362 -19.80 -3.03 -12.52
N GLY A 363 -21.00 -3.27 -11.98
CA GLY A 363 -21.90 -4.32 -12.44
C GLY A 363 -21.29 -5.72 -12.39
N PRO A 364 -21.26 -6.46 -13.53
CA PRO A 364 -20.82 -7.86 -13.58
C PRO A 364 -19.29 -8.04 -13.55
N LEU A 365 -18.50 -6.96 -13.59
CA LEU A 365 -17.05 -7.07 -13.58
C LEU A 365 -16.55 -7.86 -12.36
N PRO A 366 -15.64 -8.83 -12.53
CA PRO A 366 -15.02 -9.54 -11.44
C PRO A 366 -14.33 -8.58 -10.49
N ARG A 367 -14.53 -8.77 -9.19
CA ARG A 367 -13.90 -7.91 -8.17
C ARG A 367 -13.60 -8.66 -6.90
N VAL A 368 -12.51 -8.27 -6.25
CA VAL A 368 -12.09 -8.74 -4.94
C VAL A 368 -12.03 -7.53 -4.01
N GLY A 369 -12.51 -7.67 -2.79
CA GLY A 369 -12.50 -6.62 -1.78
C GLY A 369 -13.41 -6.95 -0.61
N HIS A 370 -13.35 -6.12 0.42
CA HIS A 370 -14.20 -6.21 1.59
C HIS A 370 -15.31 -5.14 1.51
N PRO A 371 -16.56 -5.44 1.88
CA PRO A 371 -17.67 -4.48 1.79
C PRO A 371 -17.49 -3.20 2.63
N GLY A 372 -16.55 -3.19 3.57
CA GLY A 372 -16.16 -2.03 4.36
C GLY A 372 -14.82 -1.40 3.97
N SER A 373 -14.18 -1.81 2.88
CA SER A 373 -12.88 -1.24 2.47
C SER A 373 -13.04 0.03 1.63
N TYR A 374 -11.99 0.86 1.60
CA TYR A 374 -11.88 2.00 0.69
C TYR A 374 -11.21 1.66 -0.64
N PHE A 375 -11.07 0.40 -0.97
CA PHE A 375 -10.47 -0.03 -2.23
C PHE A 375 -11.11 -1.29 -2.75
N VAL A 376 -11.03 -1.45 -4.08
CA VAL A 376 -11.50 -2.61 -4.84
C VAL A 376 -10.39 -3.06 -5.75
N TRP A 377 -10.19 -4.36 -5.83
CA TRP A 377 -9.30 -5.02 -6.77
C TRP A 377 -10.12 -5.63 -7.91
N LEU A 378 -9.80 -5.26 -9.15
CA LEU A 378 -10.44 -5.74 -10.36
C LEU A 378 -9.46 -6.67 -11.11
N PRO A 379 -9.59 -8.00 -10.99
CA PRO A 379 -8.90 -8.92 -11.87
C PRO A 379 -9.37 -8.68 -13.31
N LEU A 380 -8.44 -8.67 -14.26
CA LEU A 380 -8.72 -8.55 -15.68
C LEU A 380 -8.57 -9.92 -16.35
N ALA A 381 -9.28 -10.14 -17.45
CA ALA A 381 -9.09 -11.33 -18.27
C ALA A 381 -7.64 -11.42 -18.77
N GLU A 382 -7.16 -12.62 -19.04
CA GLU A 382 -5.75 -12.86 -19.39
C GLU A 382 -5.31 -12.09 -20.65
N GLU A 383 -6.26 -11.84 -21.54
CA GLU A 383 -6.07 -11.09 -22.78
C GLU A 383 -5.98 -9.57 -22.55
N VAL A 384 -6.56 -9.07 -21.44
CA VAL A 384 -6.66 -7.64 -21.14
C VAL A 384 -5.44 -7.18 -20.37
N ARG A 385 -4.70 -6.25 -20.93
CA ARG A 385 -3.51 -5.68 -20.29
C ARG A 385 -3.87 -4.49 -19.40
N ALA A 386 -3.57 -4.63 -18.12
CA ALA A 386 -3.84 -3.57 -17.13
C ALA A 386 -3.22 -2.20 -17.50
N ASP A 387 -2.02 -2.21 -18.10
CA ASP A 387 -1.35 -0.99 -18.53
C ASP A 387 -2.10 -0.25 -19.63
N ARG A 388 -2.71 -0.98 -20.59
CA ARG A 388 -3.52 -0.37 -21.65
C ARG A 388 -4.76 0.29 -21.09
N VAL A 389 -5.45 -0.41 -20.19
CA VAL A 389 -6.63 0.12 -19.52
C VAL A 389 -6.27 1.36 -18.70
N ALA A 390 -5.15 1.33 -17.96
CA ALA A 390 -4.69 2.48 -17.19
C ALA A 390 -4.36 3.69 -18.07
N VAL A 391 -3.69 3.48 -19.23
CA VAL A 391 -3.40 4.56 -20.21
C VAL A 391 -4.69 5.11 -20.84
N ALA A 392 -5.66 4.25 -21.18
CA ALA A 392 -6.95 4.69 -21.70
C ALA A 392 -7.70 5.57 -20.68
N LEU A 393 -7.73 5.15 -19.41
CA LEU A 393 -8.35 5.91 -18.33
C LEU A 393 -7.63 7.25 -18.06
N MET A 394 -6.31 7.28 -18.15
CA MET A 394 -5.55 8.53 -18.00
C MET A 394 -5.93 9.57 -19.07
N ARG A 395 -6.22 9.15 -20.31
CA ARG A 395 -6.72 10.02 -21.37
C ARG A 395 -8.12 10.57 -21.06
N GLU A 396 -8.91 9.82 -20.28
CA GLU A 396 -10.23 10.25 -19.78
C GLU A 396 -10.15 10.97 -18.42
N GLN A 397 -8.96 11.41 -18.00
CA GLN A 397 -8.72 12.11 -16.74
C GLN A 397 -9.05 11.27 -15.49
N VAL A 398 -8.80 9.95 -15.54
CA VAL A 398 -8.93 9.03 -14.39
C VAL A 398 -7.62 8.30 -14.17
N SER A 399 -7.02 8.44 -12.99
CA SER A 399 -5.83 7.66 -12.61
C SER A 399 -6.20 6.43 -11.78
N VAL A 400 -5.56 5.30 -12.04
CA VAL A 400 -5.76 4.03 -11.34
C VAL A 400 -4.41 3.37 -11.05
N SER A 401 -4.34 2.47 -10.07
CA SER A 401 -3.14 1.66 -9.83
C SER A 401 -3.27 0.31 -10.53
N THR A 402 -2.26 -0.09 -11.31
CA THR A 402 -2.14 -1.48 -11.78
C THR A 402 -1.63 -2.39 -10.65
N ALA A 403 -1.57 -3.70 -10.89
CA ALA A 403 -1.02 -4.67 -9.92
C ALA A 403 0.50 -4.50 -9.67
N GLN A 404 1.24 -3.91 -10.59
CA GLN A 404 2.70 -3.82 -10.56
C GLN A 404 3.28 -3.23 -9.25
N PRO A 405 2.75 -2.12 -8.69
CA PRO A 405 3.27 -1.59 -7.42
C PRO A 405 3.12 -2.55 -6.24
N PHE A 406 2.09 -3.40 -6.25
CA PHE A 406 1.76 -4.30 -5.14
C PHE A 406 2.48 -5.65 -5.23
N ALA A 407 2.88 -6.09 -6.42
CA ALA A 407 3.47 -7.41 -6.64
C ALA A 407 4.89 -7.50 -6.07
N THR A 408 5.14 -8.52 -5.26
CA THR A 408 6.46 -8.86 -4.70
C THR A 408 7.16 -9.98 -5.47
N SER A 409 6.43 -10.68 -6.35
CA SER A 409 6.96 -11.72 -7.23
C SER A 409 7.21 -11.21 -8.64
N ALA A 410 7.92 -12.01 -9.46
CA ALA A 410 8.11 -11.74 -10.88
C ALA A 410 6.81 -11.86 -11.68
N HIS A 411 5.88 -12.68 -11.22
CA HIS A 411 4.55 -12.81 -11.81
C HIS A 411 3.65 -11.69 -11.28
N VAL A 412 3.23 -10.80 -12.18
CA VAL A 412 2.33 -9.69 -11.88
C VAL A 412 0.98 -9.98 -12.53
N PRO A 413 -0.10 -10.15 -11.76
CA PRO A 413 -1.41 -10.40 -12.35
C PRO A 413 -1.91 -9.19 -13.14
N HIS A 414 -2.68 -9.43 -14.19
CA HIS A 414 -3.42 -8.36 -14.88
C HIS A 414 -4.60 -7.95 -14.01
N ALA A 415 -4.43 -6.84 -13.32
CA ALA A 415 -5.46 -6.30 -12.43
C ALA A 415 -5.29 -4.80 -12.19
N ILE A 416 -6.36 -4.17 -11.74
CA ILE A 416 -6.40 -2.76 -11.36
C ILE A 416 -6.91 -2.64 -9.93
N ARG A 417 -6.25 -1.82 -9.11
CA ARG A 417 -6.75 -1.43 -7.79
C ARG A 417 -7.34 -0.03 -7.88
N LEU A 418 -8.59 0.12 -7.44
CA LEU A 418 -9.29 1.40 -7.33
C LEU A 418 -9.34 1.84 -5.88
N ALA A 419 -8.90 3.08 -5.61
CA ALA A 419 -9.09 3.76 -4.34
C ALA A 419 -10.42 4.53 -4.38
N LEU A 420 -11.32 4.24 -3.46
CA LEU A 420 -12.68 4.79 -3.44
C LEU A 420 -12.82 6.02 -2.54
N GLY A 421 -11.85 6.24 -1.62
CA GLY A 421 -12.00 7.19 -0.50
C GLY A 421 -11.58 8.63 -0.80
N SER A 422 -10.91 8.88 -1.92
CA SER A 422 -10.21 10.16 -2.16
C SER A 422 -11.04 11.21 -2.91
N VAL A 423 -12.17 10.82 -3.48
CA VAL A 423 -13.00 11.67 -4.35
C VAL A 423 -14.44 11.76 -3.86
N ALA A 424 -15.15 12.82 -4.25
CA ALA A 424 -16.58 12.97 -3.93
C ALA A 424 -17.41 11.83 -4.57
N PRO A 425 -18.53 11.41 -3.96
CA PRO A 425 -19.35 10.30 -4.46
C PRO A 425 -19.80 10.44 -5.92
N ASP A 426 -20.21 11.64 -6.35
CA ASP A 426 -20.64 11.89 -7.73
C ASP A 426 -19.48 11.74 -8.72
N ALA A 427 -18.31 12.31 -8.41
CA ALA A 427 -17.10 12.14 -9.22
C ALA A 427 -16.66 10.65 -9.23
N LEU A 428 -16.79 9.95 -8.11
CA LEU A 428 -16.53 8.52 -8.03
C LEU A 428 -17.44 7.73 -8.96
N ARG A 429 -18.76 8.00 -8.98
CA ARG A 429 -19.72 7.34 -9.88
C ARG A 429 -19.31 7.49 -11.34
N LEU A 430 -18.99 8.71 -11.77
CA LEU A 430 -18.56 8.98 -13.15
C LEU A 430 -17.25 8.28 -13.49
N ALA A 431 -16.28 8.31 -12.60
CA ALA A 431 -14.99 7.65 -12.81
C ALA A 431 -15.13 6.12 -12.89
N LEU A 432 -15.94 5.51 -12.03
CA LEU A 432 -16.22 4.06 -12.07
C LEU A 432 -16.91 3.65 -13.37
N ALA A 433 -17.82 4.47 -13.91
CA ALA A 433 -18.45 4.22 -15.21
C ALA A 433 -17.41 4.25 -16.35
N LYS A 434 -16.42 5.16 -16.30
CA LYS A 434 -15.30 5.18 -17.24
C LYS A 434 -14.45 3.92 -17.11
N VAL A 435 -14.11 3.52 -15.86
CA VAL A 435 -13.35 2.28 -15.60
C VAL A 435 -14.05 1.08 -16.21
N ARG A 436 -15.35 0.92 -15.97
CA ARG A 436 -16.14 -0.17 -16.55
C ARG A 436 -16.05 -0.19 -18.07
N ARG A 437 -16.36 0.92 -18.74
CA ARG A 437 -16.30 1.01 -20.20
C ARG A 437 -14.91 0.68 -20.75
N ALA A 438 -13.86 1.21 -20.13
CA ALA A 438 -12.50 0.96 -20.57
C ALA A 438 -12.12 -0.53 -20.47
N ILE A 439 -12.58 -1.24 -19.44
CA ILE A 439 -12.34 -2.69 -19.31
C ILE A 439 -13.15 -3.46 -20.36
N GLU A 440 -14.45 -3.19 -20.52
CA GLU A 440 -15.32 -3.82 -21.51
C GLU A 440 -14.76 -3.66 -22.94
N GLN A 441 -14.36 -2.45 -23.34
CA GLN A 441 -13.74 -2.18 -24.65
C GLN A 441 -12.45 -2.95 -24.92
N HIS A 442 -11.69 -3.30 -23.89
CA HIS A 442 -10.45 -4.06 -24.04
C HIS A 442 -10.65 -5.58 -23.89
N THR A 443 -11.84 -6.01 -23.49
CA THR A 443 -12.23 -7.43 -23.42
C THR A 443 -12.80 -7.91 -24.77
N ASP A 444 -13.49 -7.02 -25.50
CA ASP A 444 -14.15 -7.32 -26.78
C ASP A 444 -13.20 -7.22 -28.00
N CYS A 445 -11.95 -6.84 -27.80
CA CYS A 445 -10.88 -6.77 -28.81
C CYS A 445 -9.91 -7.93 -28.70
#